data_49dda06ab7ed26d8a3d9b5ec6a5231ea
#
_entry.id   49dda06ab7ed26d8a3d9b5ec6a5231ea
#
_cell.length_a   1.000
_cell.length_b   1.000
_cell.length_c   1.000
_cell.angle_alpha   90.00
_cell.angle_beta   90.00
_cell.angle_gamma   90.00
#
_symmetry.space_group_name_H-M   'P 1'
#
loop_
_entity.id
_entity.type
_entity.pdbx_description
1 polymer ?
#
loop_
_entity_poly.entity_id
_entity_poly.type
_entity_poly.pdbx_seq_one_letter_code
_entity_poly.pdbx_strand_id
1 'polypeptide(L)'
;GAGGAGAMGMLMVTNLPYHPELRLVRPLLTTSRKELENYCHENGLTPVYDPSNDNTLITRNAIRHHIIPMLAHLNPQVSSALTHFADIYANEQDALNHSFSQTILPHIKQDRETFYIPRNLFRGWHVAYQRKLFTHLLNIPNVTYDHIAHAIQIGMIGENGAISQFPQGWQLRVMYDELILENRNTPILYSQNKVSLSEDSIISIQIGTTYTFGHWQFLMRRDVSDTNAVQIAIPDDAKIILRTRQPKDKFAPQGMNGKHQAIKDWMINRKIPQILRPHIPILVIDDQIAMILWDRFFVSELFKMGGKNTQNCSILINFLFNE
;
A
#
# COMPACT_ATOMS: atom_id res chain seq x y z
N GLY A 1 -21.64 -10.00 2.33
CA GLY A 1 -22.51 -9.19 3.19
C GLY A 1 -22.09 -7.73 3.18
N ALA A 2 -23.03 -6.81 3.40
CA ALA A 2 -22.82 -5.37 3.34
C ALA A 2 -21.92 -4.81 4.48
N GLY A 3 -21.42 -5.66 5.36
CA GLY A 3 -20.62 -5.23 6.52
C GLY A 3 -21.38 -4.25 7.42
N GLY A 4 -20.64 -3.43 8.16
CA GLY A 4 -21.23 -2.42 9.05
C GLY A 4 -22.04 -1.35 8.32
N ALA A 5 -21.67 -1.01 7.08
CA ALA A 5 -22.42 -0.04 6.27
C ALA A 5 -23.85 -0.50 5.98
N GLY A 6 -24.07 -1.81 5.81
CA GLY A 6 -25.41 -2.35 5.63
C GLY A 6 -26.27 -2.31 6.89
N ALA A 7 -25.67 -2.40 8.08
CA ALA A 7 -26.39 -2.35 9.35
C ALA A 7 -26.93 -0.96 9.70
N MET A 8 -26.32 0.10 9.16
CA MET A 8 -26.81 1.49 9.33
C MET A 8 -28.10 1.78 8.55
N GLY A 9 -28.52 0.87 7.66
CA GLY A 9 -29.66 1.11 6.79
C GLY A 9 -29.40 2.18 5.72
N MET A 10 -30.48 2.81 5.23
CA MET A 10 -30.39 3.91 4.26
C MET A 10 -30.15 5.23 4.99
N LEU A 11 -29.25 6.05 4.46
CA LEU A 11 -29.06 7.41 4.95
C LEU A 11 -30.05 8.39 4.29
N MET A 12 -30.45 9.43 5.02
CA MET A 12 -31.33 10.48 4.50
C MET A 12 -30.70 11.21 3.31
N VAL A 13 -29.39 11.41 3.33
CA VAL A 13 -28.63 12.02 2.25
C VAL A 13 -27.45 11.12 1.90
N THR A 14 -27.30 10.78 0.63
CA THR A 14 -26.14 10.01 0.12
C THR A 14 -25.65 10.60 -1.18
N ASN A 15 -24.37 10.50 -1.46
CA ASN A 15 -23.84 10.78 -2.80
C ASN A 15 -24.19 9.63 -3.74
N LEU A 16 -24.41 9.92 -5.01
CA LEU A 16 -24.60 8.89 -6.03
C LEU A 16 -23.22 8.28 -6.40
N PRO A 17 -23.10 6.93 -6.46
CA PRO A 17 -21.82 6.26 -6.68
C PRO A 17 -21.09 6.68 -7.98
N TYR A 18 -21.86 6.98 -9.05
CA TYR A 18 -21.31 7.34 -10.37
C TYR A 18 -21.34 8.85 -10.65
N HIS A 19 -21.92 9.63 -9.75
CA HIS A 19 -22.07 11.09 -9.84
C HIS A 19 -21.88 11.69 -8.44
N PRO A 20 -20.64 11.76 -7.94
CA PRO A 20 -20.35 12.19 -6.56
C PRO A 20 -20.75 13.65 -6.30
N GLU A 21 -20.92 14.46 -7.34
CA GLU A 21 -21.46 15.82 -7.29
C GLU A 21 -22.97 15.88 -7.00
N LEU A 22 -23.70 14.78 -7.25
CA LEU A 22 -25.15 14.70 -7.02
C LEU A 22 -25.45 14.04 -5.66
N ARG A 23 -26.41 14.64 -4.95
CA ARG A 23 -26.91 14.10 -3.68
C ARG A 23 -28.29 13.51 -3.86
N LEU A 24 -28.45 12.27 -3.44
CA LEU A 24 -29.76 11.63 -3.31
C LEU A 24 -30.33 11.95 -1.93
N VAL A 25 -31.45 12.65 -1.87
CA VAL A 25 -32.14 13.03 -0.63
C VAL A 25 -33.40 12.19 -0.49
N ARG A 26 -33.64 11.66 0.71
CA ARG A 26 -34.82 10.85 1.06
C ARG A 26 -35.58 11.50 2.21
N PRO A 27 -36.39 12.53 1.94
CA PRO A 27 -37.03 13.35 2.99
C PRO A 27 -38.05 12.58 3.83
N LEU A 28 -38.63 11.50 3.28
CA LEU A 28 -39.66 10.68 3.94
C LEU A 28 -39.08 9.43 4.64
N LEU A 29 -37.78 9.34 4.80
CA LEU A 29 -37.13 8.13 5.35
C LEU A 29 -37.55 7.85 6.81
N THR A 30 -37.87 8.90 7.59
CA THR A 30 -38.29 8.80 8.99
C THR A 30 -39.79 8.67 9.16
N THR A 31 -40.56 8.75 8.07
CA THR A 31 -42.02 8.66 8.09
C THR A 31 -42.45 7.19 7.83
N SER A 32 -43.29 6.67 8.70
CA SER A 32 -43.80 5.30 8.50
C SER A 32 -44.80 5.24 7.33
N ARG A 33 -44.91 4.05 6.75
CA ARG A 33 -45.89 3.81 5.67
C ARG A 33 -47.31 4.13 6.11
N LYS A 34 -47.69 3.80 7.35
CA LYS A 34 -49.02 4.08 7.91
C LYS A 34 -49.29 5.58 8.00
N GLU A 35 -48.31 6.36 8.40
CA GLU A 35 -48.44 7.83 8.43
C GLU A 35 -48.65 8.40 7.02
N LEU A 36 -47.91 7.89 6.03
CA LEU A 36 -48.07 8.30 4.63
C LEU A 36 -49.44 7.91 4.06
N GLU A 37 -49.94 6.73 4.36
CA GLU A 37 -51.27 6.26 3.95
C GLU A 37 -52.37 7.11 4.59
N ASN A 38 -52.26 7.43 5.90
CA ASN A 38 -53.17 8.31 6.59
C ASN A 38 -53.18 9.72 5.97
N TYR A 39 -51.98 10.27 5.72
CA TYR A 39 -51.86 11.58 5.08
C TYR A 39 -52.54 11.62 3.71
N CYS A 40 -52.34 10.60 2.88
CA CYS A 40 -52.99 10.50 1.58
C CYS A 40 -54.52 10.47 1.73
N HIS A 41 -55.03 9.67 2.67
CA HIS A 41 -56.49 9.56 2.94
C HIS A 41 -57.08 10.89 3.41
N GLU A 42 -56.45 11.58 4.37
CA GLU A 42 -56.88 12.85 4.91
C GLU A 42 -56.90 13.98 3.86
N ASN A 43 -56.01 13.91 2.88
CA ASN A 43 -55.89 14.89 1.81
C ASN A 43 -56.57 14.48 0.50
N GLY A 44 -57.35 13.39 0.49
CA GLY A 44 -58.09 12.92 -0.69
C GLY A 44 -57.18 12.46 -1.84
N LEU A 45 -55.91 12.09 -1.55
CA LEU A 45 -54.95 11.59 -2.52
C LEU A 45 -55.14 10.08 -2.72
N THR A 46 -55.11 9.63 -3.96
CA THR A 46 -55.21 8.20 -4.29
C THR A 46 -53.81 7.72 -4.76
N PRO A 47 -53.07 7.02 -3.89
CA PRO A 47 -51.76 6.46 -4.29
C PRO A 47 -51.90 5.39 -5.37
N VAL A 48 -51.02 5.40 -6.36
CA VAL A 48 -50.93 4.33 -7.34
C VAL A 48 -50.25 3.11 -6.70
N TYR A 49 -50.91 1.97 -6.81
CA TYR A 49 -50.39 0.71 -6.33
C TYR A 49 -49.59 0.00 -7.44
N ASP A 50 -48.35 -0.36 -7.15
CA ASP A 50 -47.51 -1.18 -8.04
C ASP A 50 -47.66 -2.67 -7.65
N PRO A 51 -48.24 -3.54 -8.51
CA PRO A 51 -48.43 -4.96 -8.23
C PRO A 51 -47.15 -5.73 -7.96
N SER A 52 -46.00 -5.21 -8.43
CA SER A 52 -44.68 -5.84 -8.18
C SER A 52 -44.32 -5.85 -6.69
N ASN A 53 -44.91 -5.00 -5.88
CA ASN A 53 -44.72 -4.95 -4.43
C ASN A 53 -45.21 -6.21 -3.70
N ASP A 54 -46.11 -6.98 -4.32
CA ASP A 54 -46.63 -8.24 -3.75
C ASP A 54 -45.80 -9.47 -4.18
N ASN A 55 -44.88 -9.29 -5.11
CA ASN A 55 -44.04 -10.39 -5.58
C ASN A 55 -43.00 -10.77 -4.50
N THR A 56 -43.30 -11.82 -3.73
CA THR A 56 -42.42 -12.32 -2.65
C THR A 56 -41.22 -13.11 -3.12
N LEU A 57 -41.04 -13.36 -4.42
CA LEU A 57 -39.79 -13.86 -4.99
C LEU A 57 -38.66 -12.79 -4.88
N ILE A 58 -39.04 -11.52 -4.75
CA ILE A 58 -38.12 -10.43 -4.46
C ILE A 58 -37.81 -10.44 -2.97
N THR A 59 -36.56 -10.64 -2.59
CA THR A 59 -36.10 -10.76 -1.19
C THR A 59 -36.61 -9.64 -0.29
N ARG A 60 -36.60 -8.39 -0.77
CA ARG A 60 -37.10 -7.24 0.00
C ARG A 60 -38.61 -7.39 0.34
N ASN A 61 -39.41 -7.85 -0.59
CA ASN A 61 -40.83 -8.07 -0.39
C ASN A 61 -41.08 -9.28 0.52
N ALA A 62 -40.31 -10.37 0.37
CA ALA A 62 -40.38 -11.51 1.28
C ALA A 62 -40.08 -11.11 2.73
N ILE A 63 -39.06 -10.29 2.96
CA ILE A 63 -38.75 -9.77 4.29
C ILE A 63 -39.92 -8.94 4.84
N ARG A 64 -40.49 -8.03 4.03
CA ARG A 64 -41.57 -7.14 4.44
C ARG A 64 -42.86 -7.92 4.73
N HIS A 65 -43.23 -8.88 3.89
CA HIS A 65 -44.52 -9.55 3.98
C HIS A 65 -44.52 -10.80 4.87
N HIS A 66 -43.36 -11.43 5.09
CA HIS A 66 -43.28 -12.67 5.87
C HIS A 66 -42.40 -12.50 7.12
N ILE A 67 -41.16 -12.00 6.98
CA ILE A 67 -40.19 -12.01 8.07
C ILE A 67 -40.53 -10.96 9.14
N ILE A 68 -40.75 -9.71 8.76
CA ILE A 68 -41.06 -8.64 9.70
C ILE A 68 -42.37 -8.92 10.47
N PRO A 69 -43.49 -9.37 9.85
CA PRO A 69 -44.69 -9.74 10.60
C PRO A 69 -44.47 -10.90 11.57
N MET A 70 -43.69 -11.91 11.18
CA MET A 70 -43.34 -13.04 12.05
C MET A 70 -42.53 -12.56 13.27
N LEU A 71 -41.57 -11.69 13.09
CA LEU A 71 -40.82 -11.09 14.21
C LEU A 71 -41.70 -10.18 15.07
N ALA A 72 -42.62 -9.45 14.47
CA ALA A 72 -43.58 -8.60 15.20
C ALA A 72 -44.54 -9.41 16.07
N HIS A 73 -44.80 -10.66 15.74
CA HIS A 73 -45.58 -11.57 16.62
C HIS A 73 -44.83 -11.90 17.91
N LEU A 74 -43.50 -12.00 17.84
CA LEU A 74 -42.61 -12.25 18.98
C LEU A 74 -42.33 -10.95 19.78
N ASN A 75 -42.10 -9.87 19.06
CA ASN A 75 -41.86 -8.54 19.62
C ASN A 75 -42.61 -7.48 18.79
N PRO A 76 -43.75 -6.95 19.28
CA PRO A 76 -44.49 -5.91 18.56
C PRO A 76 -43.70 -4.65 18.23
N GLN A 77 -42.61 -4.41 18.96
CA GLN A 77 -41.74 -3.23 18.76
C GLN A 77 -40.51 -3.54 17.89
N VAL A 78 -40.43 -4.67 17.20
CA VAL A 78 -39.24 -5.08 16.45
C VAL A 78 -38.78 -4.05 15.41
N SER A 79 -39.76 -3.40 14.71
CA SER A 79 -39.43 -2.41 13.69
C SER A 79 -38.76 -1.17 14.30
N SER A 80 -39.28 -0.65 15.43
CA SER A 80 -38.65 0.47 16.15
C SER A 80 -37.32 0.07 16.76
N ALA A 81 -37.19 -1.14 17.31
CA ALA A 81 -35.93 -1.65 17.84
C ALA A 81 -34.84 -1.75 16.77
N LEU A 82 -35.18 -2.22 15.58
CA LEU A 82 -34.24 -2.27 14.45
C LEU A 82 -33.84 -0.87 13.95
N THR A 83 -34.78 0.07 13.92
CA THR A 83 -34.49 1.46 13.55
C THR A 83 -33.58 2.12 14.59
N HIS A 84 -33.88 1.99 15.88
CA HIS A 84 -33.02 2.53 16.95
C HIS A 84 -31.63 1.89 16.91
N PHE A 85 -31.51 0.57 16.67
CA PHE A 85 -30.23 -0.08 16.48
C PHE A 85 -29.43 0.53 15.32
N ALA A 86 -30.09 0.74 14.17
CA ALA A 86 -29.45 1.34 13.00
C ALA A 86 -28.96 2.76 13.28
N ASP A 87 -29.74 3.57 13.97
CA ASP A 87 -29.41 4.97 14.33
C ASP A 87 -28.22 5.01 15.32
N ILE A 88 -28.28 4.21 16.39
CA ILE A 88 -27.17 4.11 17.36
C ILE A 88 -25.89 3.68 16.66
N TYR A 89 -25.98 2.63 15.85
CA TYR A 89 -24.82 2.09 15.13
C TYR A 89 -24.26 3.10 14.13
N ALA A 90 -25.10 3.88 13.44
CA ALA A 90 -24.67 4.95 12.54
C ALA A 90 -23.86 6.02 13.27
N ASN A 91 -24.32 6.46 14.44
CA ASN A 91 -23.63 7.45 15.27
C ASN A 91 -22.28 6.91 15.81
N GLU A 92 -22.24 5.65 16.24
CA GLU A 92 -20.99 4.99 16.67
C GLU A 92 -20.00 4.87 15.51
N GLN A 93 -20.47 4.55 14.30
CA GLN A 93 -19.62 4.49 13.12
C GLN A 93 -19.12 5.88 12.70
N ASP A 94 -19.92 6.93 12.86
CA ASP A 94 -19.48 8.30 12.59
C ASP A 94 -18.36 8.71 13.55
N ALA A 95 -18.53 8.46 14.85
CA ALA A 95 -17.49 8.70 15.85
C ALA A 95 -16.20 7.91 15.56
N LEU A 96 -16.34 6.63 15.17
CA LEU A 96 -15.20 5.80 14.76
C LEU A 96 -14.51 6.35 13.52
N ASN A 97 -15.28 6.81 12.52
CA ASN A 97 -14.74 7.42 11.30
C ASN A 97 -13.96 8.70 11.61
N HIS A 98 -14.53 9.57 12.45
CA HIS A 98 -13.88 10.81 12.87
C HIS A 98 -12.56 10.53 13.59
N SER A 99 -12.58 9.69 14.61
CA SER A 99 -11.38 9.30 15.35
C SER A 99 -10.33 8.61 14.45
N PHE A 100 -10.76 7.72 13.55
CA PHE A 100 -9.89 7.05 12.58
C PHE A 100 -9.18 8.06 11.67
N SER A 101 -9.91 9.06 11.16
CA SER A 101 -9.35 10.08 10.27
C SER A 101 -8.28 10.94 10.97
N GLN A 102 -8.45 11.19 12.26
CA GLN A 102 -7.52 12.01 13.04
C GLN A 102 -6.31 11.23 13.57
N THR A 103 -6.51 9.97 13.97
CA THR A 103 -5.49 9.22 14.70
C THR A 103 -4.76 8.17 13.85
N ILE A 104 -5.35 7.67 12.78
CA ILE A 104 -4.79 6.57 11.99
C ILE A 104 -4.28 7.06 10.63
N LEU A 105 -5.12 7.74 9.86
CA LEU A 105 -4.76 8.16 8.50
C LEU A 105 -3.50 9.03 8.42
N PRO A 106 -3.18 9.94 9.35
CA PRO A 106 -1.95 10.73 9.27
C PRO A 106 -0.65 9.92 9.30
N HIS A 107 -0.71 8.67 9.78
CA HIS A 107 0.45 7.78 9.81
C HIS A 107 0.62 6.93 8.55
N ILE A 108 -0.36 6.96 7.66
CA ILE A 108 -0.32 6.19 6.42
C ILE A 108 0.31 7.04 5.33
N LYS A 109 1.40 6.56 4.76
CA LYS A 109 2.01 7.16 3.59
C LYS A 109 1.46 6.49 2.35
N GLN A 110 1.14 7.28 1.35
CA GLN A 110 0.67 6.79 0.06
C GLN A 110 1.63 7.25 -1.04
N ASP A 111 2.02 6.31 -1.89
CA ASP A 111 2.69 6.58 -3.16
C ASP A 111 1.92 5.87 -4.27
N ARG A 112 1.20 6.63 -5.10
CA ARG A 112 0.25 6.13 -6.11
C ARG A 112 -0.77 5.16 -5.49
N GLU A 113 -0.74 3.87 -5.88
CA GLU A 113 -1.62 2.80 -5.36
C GLU A 113 -0.95 1.96 -4.27
N THR A 114 0.17 2.39 -3.73
CA THR A 114 0.88 1.69 -2.65
C THR A 114 0.74 2.45 -1.35
N PHE A 115 0.35 1.75 -0.29
CA PHE A 115 0.22 2.32 1.05
C PHE A 115 1.26 1.70 1.98
N TYR A 116 1.94 2.56 2.73
CA TYR A 116 2.94 2.19 3.72
C TYR A 116 2.38 2.44 5.12
N ILE A 117 2.28 1.38 5.89
CA ILE A 117 1.66 1.37 7.22
C ILE A 117 2.75 1.05 8.24
N PRO A 118 3.08 1.94 9.20
CA PRO A 118 4.05 1.66 10.25
C PRO A 118 3.58 0.48 11.12
N ARG A 119 4.33 -0.63 11.09
CA ARG A 119 3.92 -1.88 11.72
C ARG A 119 3.85 -1.81 13.24
N ASN A 120 4.75 -1.07 13.85
CA ASN A 120 4.74 -0.84 15.29
C ASN A 120 3.46 -0.16 15.76
N LEU A 121 3.00 0.88 15.02
CA LEU A 121 1.75 1.56 15.31
C LEU A 121 0.55 0.65 15.03
N PHE A 122 0.55 -0.06 13.89
CA PHE A 122 -0.52 -1.00 13.54
C PHE A 122 -0.77 -2.03 14.63
N ARG A 123 0.29 -2.57 15.25
CA ARG A 123 0.19 -3.52 16.35
C ARG A 123 -0.43 -2.94 17.61
N GLY A 124 -0.26 -1.64 17.84
CA GLY A 124 -0.86 -0.92 18.97
C GLY A 124 -2.30 -0.46 18.74
N TRP A 125 -2.77 -0.45 17.51
CA TRP A 125 -4.13 0.01 17.22
C TRP A 125 -5.18 -1.03 17.63
N HIS A 126 -6.32 -0.52 18.13
CA HIS A 126 -7.48 -1.35 18.37
C HIS A 126 -7.95 -2.05 17.08
N VAL A 127 -8.43 -3.29 17.20
CA VAL A 127 -8.85 -4.13 16.05
C VAL A 127 -9.90 -3.45 15.15
N ALA A 128 -10.76 -2.59 15.73
CA ALA A 128 -11.72 -1.81 14.95
C ALA A 128 -11.03 -0.86 13.95
N TYR A 129 -9.94 -0.21 14.35
CA TYR A 129 -9.14 0.64 13.47
C TYR A 129 -8.37 -0.17 12.43
N GLN A 130 -7.82 -1.32 12.82
CA GLN A 130 -7.15 -2.23 11.88
C GLN A 130 -8.11 -2.71 10.78
N ARG A 131 -9.35 -3.09 11.13
CA ARG A 131 -10.40 -3.45 10.16
C ARG A 131 -10.79 -2.27 9.28
N LYS A 132 -11.02 -1.12 9.92
CA LYS A 132 -11.40 0.12 9.23
C LYS A 132 -10.34 0.53 8.21
N LEU A 133 -9.07 0.38 8.54
CA LEU A 133 -7.96 0.72 7.66
C LEU A 133 -8.06 -0.06 6.34
N PHE A 134 -8.18 -1.38 6.38
CA PHE A 134 -8.28 -2.18 5.16
C PHE A 134 -9.55 -1.91 4.37
N THR A 135 -10.70 -1.72 5.03
CA THR A 135 -11.94 -1.35 4.33
C THR A 135 -11.89 0.03 3.70
N HIS A 136 -11.14 0.96 4.30
CA HIS A 136 -10.96 2.32 3.78
C HIS A 136 -9.99 2.34 2.59
N LEU A 137 -8.82 1.68 2.71
CA LEU A 137 -7.79 1.71 1.68
C LEU A 137 -8.14 0.85 0.46
N LEU A 138 -8.82 -0.27 0.67
CA LEU A 138 -9.09 -1.23 -0.40
C LEU A 138 -10.39 -0.95 -1.15
N ASN A 139 -11.20 -0.07 -0.87
CA ASN A 139 -12.46 0.29 -1.55
C ASN A 139 -12.80 -0.49 -2.85
N ILE A 140 -12.64 -1.82 -2.80
CA ILE A 140 -12.83 -2.77 -3.93
C ILE A 140 -13.92 -3.79 -3.58
N PRO A 141 -14.64 -4.33 -4.59
CA PRO A 141 -15.65 -5.35 -4.35
C PRO A 141 -15.04 -6.68 -3.88
N ASN A 142 -15.88 -7.51 -3.25
CA ASN A 142 -15.57 -8.87 -2.84
C ASN A 142 -14.49 -9.04 -1.75
N VAL A 143 -14.14 -7.97 -1.03
CA VAL A 143 -13.35 -8.09 0.21
C VAL A 143 -14.24 -8.67 1.29
N THR A 144 -13.87 -9.85 1.80
CA THR A 144 -14.62 -10.57 2.83
C THR A 144 -14.03 -10.31 4.22
N TYR A 145 -14.76 -10.71 5.25
CA TYR A 145 -14.29 -10.70 6.63
C TYR A 145 -12.97 -11.48 6.77
N ASP A 146 -12.87 -12.67 6.13
CA ASP A 146 -11.70 -13.54 6.24
C ASP A 146 -10.46 -12.93 5.61
N HIS A 147 -10.60 -12.22 4.49
CA HIS A 147 -9.49 -11.47 3.89
C HIS A 147 -8.90 -10.46 4.89
N ILE A 148 -9.78 -9.69 5.55
CA ILE A 148 -9.35 -8.67 6.52
C ILE A 148 -8.79 -9.30 7.78
N ALA A 149 -9.41 -10.36 8.29
CA ALA A 149 -8.94 -11.08 9.48
C ALA A 149 -7.54 -11.68 9.26
N HIS A 150 -7.30 -12.30 8.11
CA HIS A 150 -6.00 -12.84 7.73
C HIS A 150 -4.95 -11.72 7.58
N ALA A 151 -5.29 -10.60 6.96
CA ALA A 151 -4.38 -9.45 6.84
C ALA A 151 -4.00 -8.88 8.20
N ILE A 152 -4.95 -8.77 9.12
CA ILE A 152 -4.68 -8.34 10.50
C ILE A 152 -3.73 -9.33 11.19
N GLN A 153 -3.99 -10.62 11.08
CA GLN A 153 -3.13 -11.66 11.66
C GLN A 153 -1.69 -11.56 11.09
N ILE A 154 -1.54 -11.46 9.77
CA ILE A 154 -0.23 -11.31 9.12
C ILE A 154 0.45 -10.00 9.57
N GLY A 155 -0.26 -8.90 9.68
CA GLY A 155 0.28 -7.63 10.17
C GLY A 155 0.79 -7.73 11.61
N MET A 156 0.06 -8.43 12.48
CA MET A 156 0.39 -8.59 13.90
C MET A 156 1.61 -9.49 14.10
N ILE A 157 1.60 -10.69 13.56
CA ILE A 157 2.56 -11.75 13.90
C ILE A 157 3.35 -12.31 12.72
N GLY A 158 3.01 -11.92 11.47
CA GLY A 158 3.68 -12.45 10.27
C GLY A 158 5.19 -12.17 10.28
N GLU A 159 5.96 -13.10 9.76
CA GLU A 159 7.40 -12.92 9.54
C GLU A 159 7.67 -11.94 8.40
N ASN A 160 8.91 -11.45 8.31
CA ASN A 160 9.32 -10.58 7.20
C ASN A 160 9.17 -11.31 5.86
N GLY A 161 8.45 -10.69 4.93
CA GLY A 161 8.10 -11.28 3.64
C GLY A 161 6.75 -12.02 3.62
N ALA A 162 6.08 -12.19 4.77
CA ALA A 162 4.73 -12.78 4.82
C ALA A 162 3.73 -11.93 4.03
N ILE A 163 2.79 -12.60 3.36
CA ILE A 163 1.82 -11.97 2.45
C ILE A 163 0.41 -12.41 2.81
N SER A 164 -0.51 -11.45 2.82
CA SER A 164 -1.96 -11.68 2.78
C SER A 164 -2.52 -11.16 1.47
N GLN A 165 -3.34 -11.97 0.79
CA GLN A 165 -3.89 -11.64 -0.52
C GLN A 165 -5.31 -11.10 -0.38
N PHE A 166 -5.68 -10.17 -1.28
CA PHE A 166 -7.02 -9.63 -1.45
C PHE A 166 -7.48 -9.80 -2.91
N PRO A 167 -8.76 -9.63 -3.21
CA PRO A 167 -9.26 -9.62 -4.57
C PRO A 167 -8.57 -8.59 -5.47
N GLN A 168 -8.71 -8.75 -6.79
CA GLN A 168 -8.20 -7.83 -7.81
C GLN A 168 -6.68 -7.58 -7.75
N GLY A 169 -5.91 -8.54 -7.26
CA GLY A 169 -4.45 -8.47 -7.24
C GLY A 169 -3.85 -7.67 -6.08
N TRP A 170 -4.67 -7.15 -5.16
CA TRP A 170 -4.17 -6.50 -3.97
C TRP A 170 -3.53 -7.49 -2.99
N GLN A 171 -2.52 -7.03 -2.28
CA GLN A 171 -1.84 -7.81 -1.24
C GLN A 171 -1.28 -6.91 -0.14
N LEU A 172 -1.29 -7.43 1.08
CA LEU A 172 -0.54 -6.89 2.20
C LEU A 172 0.75 -7.69 2.36
N ARG A 173 1.88 -7.01 2.44
CA ARG A 173 3.20 -7.62 2.65
C ARG A 173 3.85 -7.07 3.91
N VAL A 174 4.45 -7.95 4.71
CA VAL A 174 5.26 -7.56 5.86
C VAL A 174 6.68 -7.24 5.40
N MET A 175 7.15 -6.04 5.68
CA MET A 175 8.48 -5.55 5.32
C MET A 175 9.16 -4.90 6.53
N TYR A 176 9.79 -5.70 7.38
CA TYR A 176 10.46 -5.27 8.61
C TYR A 176 9.52 -4.45 9.53
N ASP A 177 9.73 -3.15 9.58
CA ASP A 177 9.01 -2.23 10.44
C ASP A 177 7.78 -1.60 9.74
N GLU A 178 7.46 -2.05 8.51
CA GLU A 178 6.33 -1.55 7.70
C GLU A 178 5.44 -2.70 7.19
N LEU A 179 4.18 -2.40 7.00
CA LEU A 179 3.26 -3.20 6.21
C LEU A 179 3.00 -2.46 4.91
N ILE A 180 3.15 -3.13 3.78
CA ILE A 180 2.93 -2.55 2.45
C ILE A 180 1.67 -3.15 1.86
N LEU A 181 0.68 -2.31 1.62
CA LEU A 181 -0.54 -2.66 0.90
C LEU A 181 -0.40 -2.17 -0.54
N GLU A 182 -0.35 -3.10 -1.49
CA GLU A 182 -0.01 -2.82 -2.90
C GLU A 182 -0.85 -3.67 -3.85
N ASN A 183 -1.02 -3.20 -5.09
CA ASN A 183 -1.61 -4.00 -6.15
C ASN A 183 -0.48 -4.63 -7.01
N ARG A 184 -0.47 -5.95 -7.13
CA ARG A 184 0.52 -6.70 -7.92
C ARG A 184 0.53 -6.36 -9.42
N ASN A 185 -0.59 -5.88 -9.93
CA ASN A 185 -0.74 -5.52 -11.34
C ASN A 185 -0.17 -4.11 -11.63
N THR A 186 0.09 -3.33 -10.60
CA THR A 186 0.75 -2.03 -10.73
C THR A 186 2.25 -2.23 -10.60
N PRO A 187 3.07 -1.86 -11.59
CA PRO A 187 4.51 -1.96 -11.48
C PRO A 187 4.99 -1.23 -10.22
N ILE A 188 5.68 -1.95 -9.35
CA ILE A 188 6.24 -1.38 -8.12
C ILE A 188 7.39 -0.46 -8.52
N LEU A 189 7.11 0.82 -8.62
CA LEU A 189 8.14 1.85 -8.66
C LEU A 189 8.55 2.14 -7.22
N TYR A 190 9.39 1.28 -6.66
CA TYR A 190 9.99 1.53 -5.36
C TYR A 190 10.67 2.88 -5.36
N SER A 191 10.17 3.78 -4.55
CA SER A 191 10.53 5.18 -4.33
C SER A 191 11.42 5.76 -5.43
N GLN A 192 10.94 6.79 -6.11
CA GLN A 192 11.61 7.50 -7.22
C GLN A 192 13.08 7.91 -6.94
N ASN A 193 13.53 7.77 -5.69
CA ASN A 193 14.85 8.18 -5.21
C ASN A 193 15.84 7.03 -5.01
N LYS A 194 15.54 5.78 -5.42
CA LYS A 194 16.49 4.67 -5.30
C LYS A 194 16.93 4.16 -6.66
N VAL A 195 18.22 4.00 -6.82
CA VAL A 195 18.83 3.47 -8.03
C VAL A 195 18.47 1.98 -8.14
N SER A 196 17.86 1.58 -9.26
CA SER A 196 17.50 0.19 -9.53
C SER A 196 17.78 -0.20 -10.97
N LEU A 197 18.14 -1.47 -11.19
CA LEU A 197 18.31 -2.09 -12.51
C LEU A 197 17.25 -3.18 -12.70
N SER A 198 16.98 -3.54 -13.94
CA SER A 198 16.24 -4.78 -14.23
C SER A 198 17.01 -5.98 -13.69
N GLU A 199 16.28 -7.02 -13.24
CA GLU A 199 16.92 -8.26 -12.77
C GLU A 199 17.87 -8.82 -13.84
N ASP A 200 19.01 -9.37 -13.40
CA ASP A 200 20.08 -9.93 -14.26
C ASP A 200 20.72 -8.96 -15.28
N SER A 201 20.56 -7.66 -15.09
CA SER A 201 21.18 -6.65 -15.95
C SER A 201 22.71 -6.65 -15.79
N ILE A 202 23.42 -6.56 -16.93
CA ILE A 202 24.88 -6.36 -16.98
C ILE A 202 25.17 -5.27 -18.01
N ILE A 203 25.83 -4.21 -17.59
CA ILE A 203 26.11 -3.03 -18.42
C ILE A 203 27.59 -2.69 -18.32
N SER A 204 28.29 -2.66 -19.45
CA SER A 204 29.68 -2.19 -19.50
C SER A 204 29.74 -0.68 -19.39
N ILE A 205 30.55 -0.18 -18.48
CA ILE A 205 30.70 1.25 -18.19
C ILE A 205 31.97 1.78 -18.80
N GLN A 206 31.85 2.86 -19.57
CA GLN A 206 32.98 3.64 -20.10
C GLN A 206 33.08 4.97 -19.33
N ILE A 207 34.32 5.30 -18.94
CA ILE A 207 34.57 6.57 -18.24
C ILE A 207 34.31 7.73 -19.21
N GLY A 208 33.62 8.77 -18.73
CA GLY A 208 33.21 9.93 -19.53
C GLY A 208 31.84 9.80 -20.24
N THR A 209 31.24 8.61 -20.20
CA THR A 209 29.92 8.37 -20.78
C THR A 209 28.82 8.43 -19.74
N THR A 210 27.72 9.10 -20.06
CA THR A 210 26.52 9.16 -19.23
C THR A 210 25.59 8.01 -19.58
N TYR A 211 25.18 7.25 -18.59
CA TYR A 211 24.18 6.18 -18.70
C TYR A 211 22.89 6.60 -18.03
N THR A 212 21.77 6.38 -18.70
CA THR A 212 20.43 6.71 -18.16
C THR A 212 19.66 5.42 -17.89
N PHE A 213 19.11 5.29 -16.69
CA PHE A 213 18.37 4.12 -16.23
C PHE A 213 17.09 4.61 -15.53
N GLY A 214 15.96 4.54 -16.21
CA GLY A 214 14.70 5.08 -15.68
C GLY A 214 14.84 6.55 -15.30
N HIS A 215 14.72 6.87 -14.02
CA HIS A 215 14.75 8.25 -13.51
C HIS A 215 16.12 8.69 -12.98
N TRP A 216 17.19 8.01 -13.30
CA TRP A 216 18.52 8.38 -12.82
C TRP A 216 19.59 8.28 -13.89
N GLN A 217 20.63 9.08 -13.75
CA GLN A 217 21.81 9.10 -14.58
C GLN A 217 23.03 8.69 -13.77
N PHE A 218 23.86 7.82 -14.37
CA PHE A 218 25.14 7.40 -13.85
C PHE A 218 26.25 7.93 -14.75
N LEU A 219 27.21 8.61 -14.17
CA LEU A 219 28.36 9.13 -14.87
C LEU A 219 29.63 8.91 -14.04
N MET A 220 30.65 8.32 -14.68
CA MET A 220 31.98 8.17 -14.10
C MET A 220 32.96 9.09 -14.82
N ARG A 221 33.71 9.92 -14.09
CA ARG A 221 34.69 10.87 -14.61
C ARG A 221 36.03 10.68 -13.94
N ARG A 222 37.10 11.02 -14.63
CA ARG A 222 38.47 11.10 -14.06
C ARG A 222 38.76 12.40 -13.31
N ASP A 223 37.87 13.34 -13.34
CA ASP A 223 38.03 14.66 -12.69
C ASP A 223 37.49 14.64 -11.25
N VAL A 224 38.27 15.21 -10.32
CA VAL A 224 38.09 15.03 -8.86
C VAL A 224 37.40 16.23 -8.20
N SER A 225 36.96 17.25 -8.97
CA SER A 225 36.52 18.54 -8.43
C SER A 225 35.09 18.62 -7.90
N ASP A 226 34.28 17.53 -8.01
CA ASP A 226 32.88 17.57 -7.60
C ASP A 226 32.69 17.08 -6.17
N THR A 227 32.21 17.97 -5.30
CA THR A 227 32.00 17.69 -3.86
C THR A 227 30.87 16.69 -3.60
N ASN A 228 29.98 16.47 -4.57
CA ASN A 228 28.86 15.54 -4.47
C ASN A 228 29.17 14.14 -5.05
N ALA A 229 30.34 13.97 -5.63
CA ALA A 229 30.77 12.71 -6.24
C ALA A 229 31.41 11.77 -5.22
N VAL A 230 31.14 10.46 -5.38
CA VAL A 230 31.86 9.42 -4.66
C VAL A 230 33.17 9.11 -5.41
N GLN A 231 34.28 9.17 -4.69
CA GLN A 231 35.58 8.93 -5.27
C GLN A 231 36.05 7.49 -5.00
N ILE A 232 36.52 6.84 -6.05
CA ILE A 232 37.13 5.51 -5.98
C ILE A 232 38.42 5.45 -6.77
N ALA A 233 39.34 4.56 -6.36
CA ALA A 233 40.58 4.32 -7.05
C ALA A 233 40.41 3.16 -8.05
N ILE A 234 40.75 3.36 -9.33
CA ILE A 234 40.52 2.41 -10.40
C ILE A 234 41.85 2.17 -11.14
N PRO A 235 42.24 0.90 -11.48
CA PRO A 235 43.33 0.61 -12.36
C PRO A 235 43.13 1.22 -13.76
N ASP A 236 44.20 1.53 -14.49
CA ASP A 236 44.13 2.29 -15.75
C ASP A 236 43.30 1.62 -16.85
N ASP A 237 43.43 0.32 -17.03
CA ASP A 237 42.76 -0.47 -18.08
C ASP A 237 41.68 -1.39 -17.51
N ALA A 238 41.11 -1.04 -16.36
CA ALA A 238 40.16 -1.89 -15.66
C ALA A 238 38.85 -2.06 -16.45
N LYS A 239 38.34 -3.29 -16.46
CA LYS A 239 37.01 -3.58 -16.97
C LYS A 239 35.97 -3.20 -15.93
N ILE A 240 35.10 -2.24 -16.28
CA ILE A 240 34.07 -1.71 -15.38
C ILE A 240 32.69 -2.17 -15.85
N ILE A 241 31.96 -2.84 -14.99
CA ILE A 241 30.58 -3.23 -15.25
C ILE A 241 29.65 -2.80 -14.12
N LEU A 242 28.44 -2.41 -14.47
CA LEU A 242 27.34 -2.22 -13.55
C LEU A 242 26.35 -3.37 -13.74
N ARG A 243 26.09 -4.12 -12.69
CA ARG A 243 25.19 -5.27 -12.74
C ARG A 243 24.37 -5.42 -11.47
N THR A 244 23.39 -6.29 -11.49
CA THR A 244 22.72 -6.76 -10.29
C THR A 244 23.52 -7.84 -9.59
N ARG A 245 23.10 -8.22 -8.38
CA ARG A 245 23.79 -9.24 -7.59
C ARG A 245 23.75 -10.62 -8.27
N GLN A 246 24.83 -11.39 -8.07
CA GLN A 246 24.94 -12.78 -8.49
C GLN A 246 25.10 -13.72 -7.28
N PRO A 247 24.77 -15.03 -7.43
CA PRO A 247 25.06 -16.01 -6.40
C PRO A 247 26.55 -16.01 -6.03
N LYS A 248 26.84 -16.09 -4.73
CA LYS A 248 28.20 -16.11 -4.15
C LYS A 248 28.96 -14.77 -4.18
N ASP A 249 28.36 -13.68 -4.60
CA ASP A 249 28.97 -12.36 -4.50
C ASP A 249 29.42 -12.05 -3.07
N LYS A 250 30.66 -11.58 -2.94
CA LYS A 250 31.27 -11.14 -1.68
C LYS A 250 31.78 -9.72 -1.83
N PHE A 251 31.67 -8.96 -0.78
CA PHE A 251 32.00 -7.55 -0.71
C PHE A 251 32.81 -7.29 0.56
N ALA A 252 33.80 -6.43 0.48
CA ALA A 252 34.62 -6.01 1.62
C ALA A 252 34.19 -4.60 2.07
N PRO A 253 33.24 -4.45 3.00
CA PRO A 253 32.76 -3.13 3.46
C PRO A 253 33.88 -2.36 4.14
N GLN A 254 33.89 -1.04 4.02
CA GLN A 254 34.78 -0.18 4.77
C GLN A 254 34.66 -0.40 6.29
N GLY A 255 35.80 -0.45 7.00
CA GLY A 255 35.84 -0.65 8.44
C GLY A 255 35.88 -2.11 8.90
N MET A 256 35.96 -3.08 7.99
CA MET A 256 36.07 -4.49 8.31
C MET A 256 37.48 -5.06 8.11
N ASN A 257 38.48 -4.22 7.96
CA ASN A 257 39.92 -4.61 7.79
C ASN A 257 40.11 -5.67 6.67
N GLY A 258 39.46 -5.44 5.51
CA GLY A 258 39.54 -6.33 4.34
C GLY A 258 38.76 -7.64 4.45
N LYS A 259 37.99 -7.89 5.53
CA LYS A 259 37.16 -9.10 5.64
C LYS A 259 36.01 -9.03 4.67
N HIS A 260 35.82 -10.09 3.89
CA HIS A 260 34.75 -10.24 2.95
C HIS A 260 33.46 -10.73 3.66
N GLN A 261 32.35 -10.14 3.31
CA GLN A 261 31.00 -10.57 3.70
C GLN A 261 30.20 -10.94 2.44
N ALA A 262 29.35 -11.98 2.52
CA ALA A 262 28.39 -12.26 1.45
C ALA A 262 27.43 -11.09 1.28
N ILE A 263 27.21 -10.65 0.03
CA ILE A 263 26.28 -9.54 -0.27
C ILE A 263 24.87 -9.83 0.26
N LYS A 264 24.42 -11.09 0.19
CA LYS A 264 23.13 -11.51 0.74
C LYS A 264 23.02 -11.13 2.22
N ASP A 265 24.03 -11.48 3.02
CA ASP A 265 24.03 -11.22 4.47
C ASP A 265 24.18 -9.71 4.77
N TRP A 266 25.01 -9.03 3.99
CA TRP A 266 25.13 -7.57 4.07
C TRP A 266 23.80 -6.86 3.82
N MET A 267 23.03 -7.27 2.80
CA MET A 267 21.71 -6.74 2.49
C MET A 267 20.69 -7.06 3.59
N ILE A 268 20.76 -8.26 4.19
CA ILE A 268 19.89 -8.65 5.33
C ILE A 268 20.18 -7.76 6.55
N ASN A 269 21.44 -7.61 6.91
CA ASN A 269 21.87 -6.82 8.06
C ASN A 269 21.47 -5.33 7.93
N ARG A 270 21.35 -4.83 6.70
CA ARG A 270 20.86 -3.48 6.41
C ARG A 270 19.35 -3.39 6.22
N LYS A 271 18.63 -4.46 6.55
CA LYS A 271 17.17 -4.54 6.41
C LYS A 271 16.69 -4.20 4.99
N ILE A 272 17.50 -4.48 3.95
CA ILE A 272 17.07 -4.26 2.57
C ILE A 272 15.98 -5.26 2.21
N PRO A 273 14.82 -4.80 1.75
CA PRO A 273 13.70 -5.66 1.40
C PRO A 273 14.08 -6.74 0.38
N GLN A 274 13.63 -7.97 0.60
CA GLN A 274 14.01 -9.10 -0.25
C GLN A 274 13.69 -8.85 -1.73
N ILE A 275 12.54 -8.27 -2.01
CA ILE A 275 12.08 -7.97 -3.37
C ILE A 275 12.95 -6.93 -4.10
N LEU A 276 13.64 -6.06 -3.37
CA LEU A 276 14.52 -5.03 -3.95
C LEU A 276 15.94 -5.53 -4.21
N ARG A 277 16.36 -6.58 -3.50
CA ARG A 277 17.74 -7.10 -3.60
C ARG A 277 18.15 -7.52 -5.00
N PRO A 278 17.27 -8.12 -5.84
CA PRO A 278 17.58 -8.43 -7.23
C PRO A 278 17.83 -7.21 -8.12
N HIS A 279 17.34 -6.04 -7.72
CA HIS A 279 17.36 -4.82 -8.52
C HIS A 279 18.45 -3.82 -8.10
N ILE A 280 19.21 -4.13 -7.04
CA ILE A 280 20.25 -3.22 -6.53
C ILE A 280 21.46 -3.25 -7.45
N PRO A 281 21.87 -2.07 -7.99
CA PRO A 281 23.05 -1.99 -8.82
C PRO A 281 24.32 -2.19 -8.01
N ILE A 282 25.25 -2.95 -8.57
CA ILE A 282 26.57 -3.25 -8.04
C ILE A 282 27.59 -2.88 -9.10
N LEU A 283 28.52 -2.00 -8.75
CA LEU A 283 29.65 -1.66 -9.61
C LEU A 283 30.76 -2.68 -9.37
N VAL A 284 31.20 -3.31 -10.43
CA VAL A 284 32.24 -4.31 -10.41
C VAL A 284 33.41 -3.85 -11.29
N ILE A 285 34.64 -3.97 -10.79
CA ILE A 285 35.87 -3.59 -11.45
C ILE A 285 36.80 -4.81 -11.40
N ASP A 286 37.23 -5.31 -12.56
CA ASP A 286 38.07 -6.51 -12.70
C ASP A 286 37.58 -7.68 -11.85
N ASP A 287 36.31 -8.01 -11.99
CA ASP A 287 35.58 -9.06 -11.26
C ASP A 287 35.48 -8.88 -9.73
N GLN A 288 35.93 -7.74 -9.21
CA GLN A 288 35.80 -7.40 -7.79
C GLN A 288 34.70 -6.35 -7.57
N ILE A 289 33.92 -6.53 -6.53
CA ILE A 289 32.84 -5.58 -6.20
C ILE A 289 33.45 -4.32 -5.60
N ALA A 290 33.34 -3.23 -6.35
CA ALA A 290 33.85 -1.92 -5.97
C ALA A 290 32.83 -1.11 -5.15
N MET A 291 31.52 -1.22 -5.50
CA MET A 291 30.51 -0.41 -4.86
C MET A 291 29.12 -1.08 -4.95
N ILE A 292 28.31 -0.86 -3.93
CA ILE A 292 26.87 -1.16 -3.91
C ILE A 292 26.10 0.16 -3.86
N LEU A 293 25.13 0.33 -4.76
CA LEU A 293 24.31 1.54 -4.90
C LEU A 293 22.93 1.27 -4.28
N TRP A 294 22.66 1.85 -3.10
CA TRP A 294 21.37 1.71 -2.43
C TRP A 294 20.81 3.08 -2.04
N ASP A 295 20.57 3.34 -0.77
CA ASP A 295 20.18 4.66 -0.23
C ASP A 295 21.35 5.66 -0.19
N ARG A 296 22.54 5.13 -0.26
CA ARG A 296 23.84 5.80 -0.43
C ARG A 296 24.82 4.86 -1.10
N PHE A 297 26.03 5.33 -1.36
CA PHE A 297 27.11 4.54 -1.94
C PHE A 297 27.88 3.78 -0.85
N PHE A 298 28.04 2.47 -1.04
CA PHE A 298 28.83 1.64 -0.17
C PHE A 298 30.07 1.14 -0.93
N VAL A 299 31.19 1.88 -0.75
CA VAL A 299 32.45 1.60 -1.42
C VAL A 299 33.15 0.45 -0.70
N SER A 300 33.74 -0.45 -1.48
CA SER A 300 34.61 -1.51 -0.97
C SER A 300 35.93 -0.92 -0.46
N GLU A 301 36.48 -1.50 0.61
CA GLU A 301 37.77 -1.13 1.16
C GLU A 301 38.90 -1.30 0.15
N LEU A 302 38.77 -2.22 -0.81
CA LEU A 302 39.74 -2.49 -1.87
C LEU A 302 39.91 -1.33 -2.87
N PHE A 303 38.90 -0.49 -3.02
CA PHE A 303 38.88 0.63 -3.96
C PHE A 303 38.93 2.00 -3.27
N LYS A 304 39.42 2.03 -2.02
CA LYS A 304 39.64 3.25 -1.27
C LYS A 304 40.79 4.08 -1.90
N MET A 305 40.60 5.39 -1.92
CA MET A 305 41.61 6.34 -2.41
C MET A 305 42.99 6.14 -1.77
N GLY A 306 44.07 6.18 -2.58
CA GLY A 306 45.45 6.15 -2.10
C GLY A 306 46.27 4.89 -2.44
N GLY A 307 45.75 3.99 -3.30
CA GLY A 307 46.55 2.85 -3.84
C GLY A 307 47.64 3.30 -4.83
N LYS A 308 48.81 2.59 -4.83
CA LYS A 308 49.86 2.77 -5.83
C LYS A 308 49.36 2.17 -7.17
N ASN A 309 49.51 2.88 -8.28
CA ASN A 309 49.09 2.50 -9.65
C ASN A 309 47.54 2.52 -9.87
N THR A 310 46.83 3.45 -9.27
CA THR A 310 45.41 3.66 -9.53
C THR A 310 45.13 5.09 -9.87
N GLN A 311 44.19 5.34 -10.81
CA GLN A 311 43.66 6.68 -11.10
C GLN A 311 42.43 6.92 -10.23
N ASN A 312 42.28 8.15 -9.79
CA ASN A 312 41.09 8.56 -9.04
C ASN A 312 39.95 8.87 -10.02
N CYS A 313 38.83 8.19 -9.85
CA CYS A 313 37.60 8.46 -10.59
C CYS A 313 36.49 8.94 -9.65
N SER A 314 35.76 9.94 -10.11
CA SER A 314 34.56 10.45 -9.45
C SER A 314 33.32 9.84 -10.07
N ILE A 315 32.41 9.33 -9.25
CA ILE A 315 31.12 8.78 -9.66
C ILE A 315 30.02 9.75 -9.26
N LEU A 316 29.30 10.21 -10.27
CA LEU A 316 28.12 11.06 -10.11
C LEU A 316 26.87 10.28 -10.45
N ILE A 317 25.86 10.36 -9.58
CA ILE A 317 24.51 9.88 -9.87
C ILE A 317 23.55 11.02 -9.65
N ASN A 318 22.87 11.39 -10.71
CA ASN A 318 21.82 12.42 -10.69
C ASN A 318 20.46 11.79 -10.91
N PHE A 319 19.46 12.24 -10.17
CA PHE A 319 18.07 11.91 -10.45
C PHE A 319 17.51 12.86 -11.49
N LEU A 320 16.93 12.30 -12.56
CA LEU A 320 16.17 13.07 -13.53
C LEU A 320 14.79 13.34 -12.92
N PHE A 321 14.57 14.55 -12.47
CA PHE A 321 13.21 15.03 -12.20
C PHE A 321 12.59 15.37 -13.56
N ASN A 322 11.59 14.59 -14.00
CA ASN A 322 10.68 15.09 -15.03
C ASN A 322 9.80 16.14 -14.34
N GLU A 323 9.95 17.40 -14.76
CA GLU A 323 9.03 18.49 -14.47
C GLU A 323 7.62 18.16 -14.98
#